data_182fc5a5c8d5ca8e68ff1a130dee3c68
#
_entry.id   182fc5a5c8d5ca8e68ff1a130dee3c68
#
_cell.length_a   1.000
_cell.length_b   1.000
_cell.length_c   1.000
_cell.angle_alpha   90.00
_cell.angle_beta   90.00
_cell.angle_gamma   90.00
#
_symmetry.space_group_name_H-M   'P 1'
#
loop_
_entity.id
_entity.type
_entity.pdbx_description
1 polymer ?
#
loop_
_entity_poly.entity_id
_entity_poly.type
_entity_poly.pdbx_seq_one_letter_code
_entity_poly.pdbx_strand_id
1 'polypeptide(L)'
;GFGSGAGAALPGYDLLIQALGGLMSITGEPDGEPQKVGVALVDVITGLFASVGILAALRHRDATGEGQRVEVDLLSCLLAALVNQGSAYTVAGVVPRRMGNAHPSIAPYELLPTGEGELVLAVGTDRQFAELCDVLGRPGLARDPRFATNEARVEHRAALKAELVAALRGRPPAAWADALTAAGVPAGQVHDVAGAFALAQRLGLDPIVELPRDDGGTVRLTRNPIRLSATPPAYRSAPPRLGSAHHS
;
A
#
# COMPACT_ATOMS: atom_id res chain seq x y z
N GLY A 1 5.28 15.40 14.77
CA GLY A 1 5.33 16.60 13.95
C GLY A 1 6.59 16.66 13.09
N PHE A 2 7.37 17.71 13.28
CA PHE A 2 8.48 18.12 12.42
C PHE A 2 9.83 18.04 13.15
N GLY A 3 9.98 17.15 14.12
CA GLY A 3 11.19 16.95 14.91
C GLY A 3 11.37 17.97 16.05
N SER A 4 12.51 17.86 16.73
CA SER A 4 12.85 18.67 17.93
C SER A 4 13.59 19.98 17.62
N GLY A 5 13.95 20.23 16.35
CA GLY A 5 14.66 21.44 15.89
C GLY A 5 13.73 22.62 15.60
N ALA A 6 13.98 23.34 14.50
CA ALA A 6 13.18 24.49 14.07
C ALA A 6 11.69 24.19 13.86
N GLY A 7 11.34 22.91 13.60
CA GLY A 7 9.97 22.46 13.45
C GLY A 7 9.23 22.12 14.75
N ALA A 8 9.87 22.21 15.92
CA ALA A 8 9.31 21.76 17.19
C ALA A 8 8.00 22.44 17.59
N ALA A 9 7.83 23.70 17.21
CA ALA A 9 6.63 24.48 17.49
C ALA A 9 5.52 24.34 16.45
N LEU A 10 5.78 23.62 15.34
CA LEU A 10 4.79 23.44 14.28
C LEU A 10 3.76 22.36 14.68
N PRO A 11 2.47 22.60 14.48
CA PRO A 11 1.45 21.60 14.73
C PRO A 11 1.60 20.43 13.73
N GLY A 12 1.61 19.20 14.24
CA GLY A 12 1.78 17.98 13.43
C GLY A 12 0.53 17.14 13.44
N TYR A 13 -0.13 17.04 12.28
CA TYR A 13 -1.21 16.11 12.01
C TYR A 13 -0.89 15.33 10.74
N ASP A 14 -1.33 14.08 10.64
CA ASP A 14 -1.11 13.21 9.49
C ASP A 14 -1.39 13.90 8.15
N LEU A 15 -2.57 14.49 7.98
CA LEU A 15 -2.97 15.21 6.77
C LEU A 15 -1.98 16.33 6.41
N LEU A 16 -1.56 17.11 7.40
CA LEU A 16 -0.63 18.23 7.19
C LEU A 16 0.74 17.70 6.75
N ILE A 17 1.21 16.61 7.35
CA ILE A 17 2.48 15.97 6.97
C ILE A 17 2.39 15.34 5.58
N GLN A 18 1.28 14.72 5.21
CA GLN A 18 1.08 14.21 3.84
C GLN A 18 1.19 15.35 2.81
N ALA A 19 0.64 16.53 3.13
CA ALA A 19 0.72 17.68 2.23
C ALA A 19 2.14 18.28 2.17
N LEU A 20 2.74 18.61 3.30
CA LEU A 20 4.04 19.26 3.38
C LEU A 20 5.21 18.32 3.10
N GLY A 21 5.06 17.04 3.36
CA GLY A 21 6.08 15.99 3.13
C GLY A 21 6.07 15.40 1.73
N GLY A 22 5.26 15.94 0.80
CA GLY A 22 5.31 15.58 -0.60
C GLY A 22 4.45 14.38 -1.02
N LEU A 23 3.86 13.60 -0.08
CA LEU A 23 3.06 12.42 -0.44
C LEU A 23 1.85 12.80 -1.30
N MET A 24 1.15 13.90 -0.98
CA MET A 24 0.02 14.37 -1.78
C MET A 24 0.43 14.85 -3.18
N SER A 25 1.67 15.30 -3.37
CA SER A 25 2.16 15.74 -4.67
C SER A 25 2.33 14.61 -5.69
N ILE A 26 2.41 13.35 -5.21
CA ILE A 26 2.56 12.14 -6.03
C ILE A 26 1.31 11.24 -5.99
N THR A 27 0.27 11.62 -5.22
CA THR A 27 -0.96 10.83 -5.05
C THR A 27 -2.14 11.52 -5.73
N GLY A 28 -2.87 10.80 -6.58
CA GLY A 28 -4.02 11.28 -7.34
C GLY A 28 -3.80 11.27 -8.84
N GLU A 29 -4.85 11.64 -9.58
CA GLU A 29 -4.81 11.75 -11.04
C GLU A 29 -3.84 12.84 -11.51
N PRO A 30 -3.19 12.70 -12.70
CA PRO A 30 -2.19 13.63 -13.21
C PRO A 30 -2.63 15.08 -13.20
N ASP A 31 -3.84 15.34 -13.70
CA ASP A 31 -4.44 16.67 -13.84
C ASP A 31 -5.47 16.97 -12.74
N GLY A 32 -5.59 16.07 -11.74
CA GLY A 32 -6.52 16.21 -10.63
C GLY A 32 -5.94 16.99 -9.44
N GLU A 33 -6.71 17.08 -8.36
CA GLU A 33 -6.24 17.61 -7.09
C GLU A 33 -5.22 16.68 -6.42
N PRO A 34 -4.23 17.22 -5.67
CA PRO A 34 -3.42 16.43 -4.77
C PRO A 34 -4.30 15.69 -3.75
N GLN A 35 -4.15 14.38 -3.64
CA GLN A 35 -4.99 13.56 -2.78
C GLN A 35 -4.22 12.97 -1.60
N LYS A 36 -4.86 12.95 -0.43
CA LYS A 36 -4.35 12.21 0.72
C LYS A 36 -4.66 10.72 0.58
N VAL A 37 -3.88 9.88 1.23
CA VAL A 37 -4.24 8.48 1.46
C VAL A 37 -5.48 8.40 2.38
N GLY A 38 -6.35 7.44 2.16
CA GLY A 38 -7.65 7.31 2.84
C GLY A 38 -7.59 7.07 4.36
N VAL A 39 -6.41 6.77 4.91
CA VAL A 39 -6.15 6.54 6.34
C VAL A 39 -5.03 7.44 6.83
N ALA A 40 -4.84 7.58 8.15
CA ALA A 40 -3.71 8.29 8.76
C ALA A 40 -2.41 7.47 8.60
N LEU A 41 -1.94 7.34 7.35
CA LEU A 41 -0.84 6.44 6.98
C LEU A 41 0.49 6.86 7.62
N VAL A 42 0.75 8.16 7.72
CA VAL A 42 2.00 8.68 8.29
C VAL A 42 2.07 8.38 9.78
N ASP A 43 0.95 8.50 10.50
CA ASP A 43 0.86 8.13 11.92
C ASP A 43 1.17 6.65 12.11
N VAL A 44 0.60 5.76 11.29
CA VAL A 44 0.84 4.32 11.33
C VAL A 44 2.32 4.00 11.07
N ILE A 45 2.91 4.58 10.03
CA ILE A 45 4.32 4.37 9.67
C ILE A 45 5.24 4.87 10.80
N THR A 46 4.95 6.03 11.36
CA THR A 46 5.73 6.60 12.47
C THR A 46 5.65 5.70 13.71
N GLY A 47 4.47 5.16 14.01
CA GLY A 47 4.28 4.18 15.08
C GLY A 47 5.11 2.90 14.87
N LEU A 48 5.22 2.43 13.63
CA LEU A 48 6.07 1.28 13.29
C LEU A 48 7.56 1.61 13.45
N PHE A 49 8.04 2.76 12.97
CA PHE A 49 9.42 3.20 13.20
C PHE A 49 9.73 3.37 14.68
N ALA A 50 8.79 3.95 15.46
CA ALA A 50 8.94 4.06 16.91
C ALA A 50 9.07 2.69 17.57
N SER A 51 8.24 1.73 17.19
CA SER A 51 8.29 0.35 17.72
C SER A 51 9.62 -0.32 17.41
N VAL A 52 10.14 -0.19 16.19
CA VAL A 52 11.47 -0.72 15.80
C VAL A 52 12.58 -0.05 16.62
N GLY A 53 12.53 1.29 16.76
CA GLY A 53 13.49 2.04 17.57
C GLY A 53 13.51 1.62 19.03
N ILE A 54 12.32 1.44 19.63
CA ILE A 54 12.18 0.96 21.02
C ILE A 54 12.76 -0.44 21.18
N LEU A 55 12.44 -1.37 20.27
CA LEU A 55 13.00 -2.72 20.32
C LEU A 55 14.52 -2.73 20.19
N ALA A 56 15.08 -1.88 19.32
CA ALA A 56 16.52 -1.72 19.18
C ALA A 56 17.17 -1.15 20.46
N ALA A 57 16.53 -0.15 21.09
CA ALA A 57 17.01 0.44 22.36
C ALA A 57 16.92 -0.57 23.51
N LEU A 58 15.87 -1.37 23.59
CA LEU A 58 15.74 -2.45 24.57
C LEU A 58 16.83 -3.52 24.38
N ARG A 59 17.09 -3.92 23.13
CA ARG A 59 18.15 -4.87 22.82
C ARG A 59 19.54 -4.34 23.22
N HIS A 60 19.79 -3.05 23.01
CA HIS A 60 21.03 -2.39 23.46
C HIS A 60 21.12 -2.43 25.00
N ARG A 61 20.05 -2.02 25.70
CA ARG A 61 19.99 -2.04 27.16
C ARG A 61 20.22 -3.45 27.71
N ASP A 62 19.66 -4.48 27.15
CA ASP A 62 19.83 -5.86 27.60
C ASP A 62 21.28 -6.36 27.42
N ALA A 63 22.01 -5.81 26.44
CA ALA A 63 23.40 -6.16 26.18
C ALA A 63 24.42 -5.34 27.02
N THR A 64 24.10 -4.09 27.38
CA THR A 64 25.06 -3.14 27.96
C THR A 64 24.65 -2.65 29.36
N GLY A 65 23.38 -2.79 29.73
CA GLY A 65 22.81 -2.18 30.93
C GLY A 65 22.41 -0.71 30.75
N GLU A 66 22.70 -0.10 29.58
CA GLU A 66 22.49 1.32 29.35
C GLU A 66 21.24 1.57 28.48
N GLY A 67 20.33 2.39 28.99
CA GLY A 67 19.17 2.87 28.24
C GLY A 67 19.52 4.05 27.34
N GLN A 68 18.63 4.35 26.36
CA GLN A 68 18.80 5.51 25.49
C GLN A 68 17.45 6.13 25.12
N ARG A 69 17.47 7.40 24.76
CA ARG A 69 16.30 8.11 24.22
C ARG A 69 16.08 7.69 22.76
N VAL A 70 14.84 7.41 22.41
CA VAL A 70 14.41 7.16 21.03
C VAL A 70 13.57 8.35 20.56
N GLU A 71 13.96 8.98 19.49
CA GLU A 71 13.22 10.08 18.87
C GLU A 71 12.83 9.70 17.44
N VAL A 72 11.58 9.93 17.12
CA VAL A 72 11.03 9.83 15.75
C VAL A 72 10.10 11.02 15.50
N ASP A 73 10.00 11.45 14.27
CA ASP A 73 9.05 12.47 13.86
C ASP A 73 8.32 12.11 12.58
N LEU A 74 7.11 12.64 12.40
CA LEU A 74 6.24 12.28 11.29
C LEU A 74 6.85 12.61 9.93
N LEU A 75 7.50 13.78 9.80
CA LEU A 75 8.07 14.20 8.51
C LEU A 75 9.23 13.29 8.09
N SER A 76 10.17 13.02 8.99
CA SER A 76 11.31 12.13 8.69
C SER A 76 10.85 10.72 8.35
N CYS A 77 9.86 10.20 9.08
CA CYS A 77 9.28 8.89 8.78
C CYS A 77 8.58 8.87 7.41
N LEU A 78 7.85 9.93 7.05
CA LEU A 78 7.25 10.03 5.73
C LEU A 78 8.31 10.09 4.63
N LEU A 79 9.35 10.93 4.76
CA LEU A 79 10.41 11.03 3.76
C LEU A 79 11.12 9.69 3.53
N ALA A 80 11.38 8.92 4.60
CA ALA A 80 11.90 7.56 4.49
C ALA A 80 10.95 6.61 3.75
N ALA A 81 9.62 6.80 3.91
CA ALA A 81 8.59 5.99 3.27
C ALA A 81 8.32 6.36 1.80
N LEU A 82 8.88 7.45 1.28
CA LEU A 82 8.75 7.80 -0.15
C LEU A 82 9.53 6.84 -1.08
N VAL A 83 10.38 6.00 -0.53
CA VAL A 83 11.15 4.92 -1.20
C VAL A 83 11.74 5.35 -2.56
N ASN A 84 11.32 4.74 -3.67
CA ASN A 84 11.81 5.04 -5.02
C ASN A 84 11.55 6.49 -5.47
N GLN A 85 10.45 7.10 -5.06
CA GLN A 85 10.13 8.50 -5.37
C GLN A 85 11.09 9.46 -4.64
N GLY A 86 11.38 9.18 -3.36
CA GLY A 86 12.39 9.88 -2.59
C GLY A 86 13.80 9.73 -3.21
N SER A 87 14.14 8.50 -3.63
CA SER A 87 15.43 8.23 -4.30
C SER A 87 15.54 8.91 -5.67
N ALA A 88 14.47 9.03 -6.44
CA ALA A 88 14.47 9.77 -7.71
C ALA A 88 14.90 11.23 -7.50
N TYR A 89 14.41 11.85 -6.42
CA TYR A 89 14.81 13.22 -6.07
C TYR A 89 16.24 13.29 -5.50
N THR A 90 16.56 12.48 -4.48
CA THR A 90 17.83 12.63 -3.76
C THR A 90 19.06 12.21 -4.59
N VAL A 91 18.89 11.24 -5.49
CA VAL A 91 20.01 10.71 -6.33
C VAL A 91 20.06 11.38 -7.69
N ALA A 92 18.91 11.62 -8.34
CA ALA A 92 18.85 12.10 -9.71
C ALA A 92 18.28 13.52 -9.86
N GLY A 93 17.85 14.18 -8.79
CA GLY A 93 17.22 15.52 -8.83
C GLY A 93 15.86 15.55 -9.52
N VAL A 94 15.27 14.37 -9.80
CA VAL A 94 13.98 14.26 -10.47
C VAL A 94 12.87 14.51 -9.45
N VAL A 95 12.02 15.50 -9.70
CA VAL A 95 10.83 15.77 -8.89
C VAL A 95 9.66 14.93 -9.41
N PRO A 96 9.21 13.91 -8.64
CA PRO A 96 8.09 13.05 -9.06
C PRO A 96 6.79 13.82 -9.18
N ARG A 97 5.85 13.28 -10.00
CA ARG A 97 4.52 13.86 -10.24
C ARG A 97 3.45 12.79 -10.04
N ARG A 98 2.20 13.25 -9.91
CA ARG A 98 1.03 12.36 -9.92
C ARG A 98 0.93 11.63 -11.25
N MET A 99 0.62 10.34 -11.20
CA MET A 99 0.47 9.46 -12.35
C MET A 99 -0.80 8.62 -12.28
N GLY A 100 -1.77 9.01 -11.44
CA GLY A 100 -2.91 8.16 -11.13
C GLY A 100 -2.46 6.85 -10.52
N ASN A 101 -2.92 5.75 -11.09
CA ASN A 101 -2.54 4.40 -10.66
C ASN A 101 -1.34 3.81 -11.45
N ALA A 102 -0.72 4.57 -12.36
CA ALA A 102 0.38 4.07 -13.17
C ALA A 102 1.72 4.09 -12.40
N HIS A 103 2.50 3.01 -12.55
CA HIS A 103 3.84 2.95 -11.98
C HIS A 103 4.84 3.76 -12.82
N PRO A 104 5.77 4.52 -12.21
CA PRO A 104 6.67 5.40 -12.97
C PRO A 104 7.61 4.68 -13.93
N SER A 105 8.06 3.47 -13.61
CA SER A 105 9.09 2.74 -14.35
C SER A 105 8.70 1.32 -14.80
N ILE A 106 7.44 0.92 -14.63
CA ILE A 106 6.95 -0.41 -15.02
C ILE A 106 5.63 -0.24 -15.81
N ALA A 107 5.47 -0.99 -16.91
CA ALA A 107 4.24 -1.01 -17.70
C ALA A 107 3.97 -2.41 -18.32
N PRO A 108 2.70 -2.89 -18.27
CA PRO A 108 1.56 -2.31 -17.55
C PRO A 108 1.63 -2.61 -16.04
N TYR A 109 1.51 -1.57 -15.23
CA TYR A 109 1.36 -1.66 -13.78
C TYR A 109 0.41 -0.53 -13.37
N GLU A 110 -0.89 -0.79 -13.49
CA GLU A 110 -1.93 0.22 -13.34
C GLU A 110 -3.34 -0.39 -13.25
N LEU A 111 -4.32 0.47 -13.04
CA LEU A 111 -5.74 0.16 -13.09
C LEU A 111 -6.26 0.38 -14.52
N LEU A 112 -6.95 -0.62 -15.08
CA LEU A 112 -7.48 -0.59 -16.43
C LEU A 112 -8.99 -0.89 -16.44
N PRO A 113 -9.80 -0.15 -17.21
CA PRO A 113 -11.21 -0.46 -17.38
C PRO A 113 -11.41 -1.77 -18.16
N THR A 114 -12.43 -2.50 -17.75
CA THR A 114 -12.92 -3.71 -18.41
C THR A 114 -14.32 -3.47 -18.96
N GLY A 115 -15.03 -4.52 -19.36
CA GLY A 115 -16.45 -4.41 -19.76
C GLY A 115 -17.37 -3.96 -18.63
N GLU A 116 -17.06 -4.33 -17.39
CA GLU A 116 -17.91 -4.10 -16.21
C GLU A 116 -17.04 -3.77 -14.99
N GLY A 117 -16.40 -2.62 -14.96
CA GLY A 117 -15.55 -2.21 -13.83
C GLY A 117 -14.07 -2.19 -14.18
N GLU A 118 -13.21 -2.38 -13.21
CA GLU A 118 -11.79 -2.11 -13.33
C GLU A 118 -10.94 -3.30 -12.86
N LEU A 119 -9.82 -3.51 -13.56
CA LEU A 119 -8.82 -4.54 -13.29
C LEU A 119 -7.48 -3.90 -12.98
N VAL A 120 -6.86 -4.28 -11.87
CA VAL A 120 -5.47 -3.97 -11.57
C VAL A 120 -4.58 -5.00 -12.25
N LEU A 121 -3.58 -4.54 -13.01
CA LEU A 121 -2.48 -5.33 -13.53
C LEU A 121 -1.17 -4.91 -12.88
N ALA A 122 -0.32 -5.89 -12.53
CA ALA A 122 1.01 -5.66 -11.98
C ALA A 122 2.04 -6.53 -12.71
N VAL A 123 2.34 -6.18 -13.97
CA VAL A 123 3.23 -6.93 -14.85
C VAL A 123 4.65 -6.43 -14.71
N GLY A 124 5.47 -7.15 -13.93
CA GLY A 124 6.83 -6.74 -13.60
C GLY A 124 7.93 -7.27 -14.52
N THR A 125 7.63 -8.25 -15.39
CA THR A 125 8.63 -8.88 -16.26
C THR A 125 8.11 -9.06 -17.69
N ASP A 126 9.03 -9.15 -18.67
CA ASP A 126 8.68 -9.39 -20.08
C ASP A 126 8.01 -10.76 -20.29
N ARG A 127 8.37 -11.76 -19.48
CA ARG A 127 7.69 -13.06 -19.48
C ARG A 127 6.22 -12.92 -19.08
N GLN A 128 5.94 -12.20 -17.97
CA GLN A 128 4.56 -11.97 -17.55
C GLN A 128 3.77 -11.16 -18.58
N PHE A 129 4.45 -10.26 -19.32
CA PHE A 129 3.82 -9.52 -20.41
C PHE A 129 3.43 -10.43 -21.57
N ALA A 130 4.28 -11.39 -21.93
CA ALA A 130 3.95 -12.38 -22.96
C ALA A 130 2.73 -13.23 -22.54
N GLU A 131 2.72 -13.75 -21.31
CA GLU A 131 1.59 -14.50 -20.75
C GLU A 131 0.29 -13.66 -20.72
N LEU A 132 0.39 -12.38 -20.33
CA LEU A 132 -0.74 -11.45 -20.42
C LEU A 132 -1.28 -11.38 -21.84
N CYS A 133 -0.43 -11.18 -22.84
CA CYS A 133 -0.81 -11.08 -24.24
C CYS A 133 -1.49 -12.38 -24.74
N ASP A 134 -1.00 -13.53 -24.33
CA ASP A 134 -1.57 -14.84 -24.70
C ASP A 134 -2.97 -15.02 -24.09
N VAL A 135 -3.15 -14.71 -22.80
CA VAL A 135 -4.46 -14.78 -22.11
C VAL A 135 -5.47 -13.81 -22.74
N LEU A 136 -5.01 -12.63 -23.17
CA LEU A 136 -5.85 -11.63 -23.88
C LEU A 136 -6.17 -12.01 -25.33
N GLY A 137 -5.57 -13.10 -25.87
CA GLY A 137 -5.71 -13.47 -27.27
C GLY A 137 -5.02 -12.50 -28.24
N ARG A 138 -3.98 -11.81 -27.76
CA ARG A 138 -3.21 -10.80 -28.51
C ARG A 138 -1.69 -11.08 -28.49
N PRO A 139 -1.23 -12.31 -28.82
CA PRO A 139 0.19 -12.70 -28.73
C PRO A 139 1.12 -11.80 -29.56
N GLY A 140 0.58 -11.12 -30.57
CA GLY A 140 1.33 -10.17 -31.41
C GLY A 140 1.86 -8.96 -30.62
N LEU A 141 1.19 -8.54 -29.54
CA LEU A 141 1.64 -7.39 -28.74
C LEU A 141 2.99 -7.64 -28.06
N ALA A 142 3.25 -8.88 -27.64
CA ALA A 142 4.53 -9.25 -27.01
C ALA A 142 5.72 -9.20 -27.99
N ARG A 143 5.45 -9.21 -29.30
CA ARG A 143 6.46 -9.17 -30.37
C ARG A 143 6.54 -7.78 -31.02
N ASP A 144 5.63 -6.88 -30.71
CA ASP A 144 5.65 -5.50 -31.21
C ASP A 144 6.86 -4.77 -30.61
N PRO A 145 7.75 -4.19 -31.42
CA PRO A 145 8.93 -3.47 -30.91
C PRO A 145 8.62 -2.37 -29.89
N ARG A 146 7.42 -1.79 -29.97
CA ARG A 146 6.94 -0.78 -28.99
C ARG A 146 6.68 -1.36 -27.60
N PHE A 147 6.51 -2.68 -27.48
CA PHE A 147 6.07 -3.32 -26.24
C PHE A 147 6.95 -4.51 -25.81
N ALA A 148 7.94 -4.86 -26.59
CA ALA A 148 8.76 -6.07 -26.36
C ALA A 148 9.60 -6.02 -25.08
N THR A 149 10.02 -4.83 -24.64
CA THR A 149 10.76 -4.62 -23.38
C THR A 149 10.00 -3.70 -22.44
N ASN A 150 10.32 -3.75 -21.15
CA ASN A 150 9.69 -2.85 -20.18
C ASN A 150 9.96 -1.37 -20.51
N GLU A 151 11.19 -1.01 -20.92
CA GLU A 151 11.52 0.36 -21.31
C GLU A 151 10.64 0.83 -22.47
N ALA A 152 10.51 0.01 -23.52
CA ALA A 152 9.66 0.32 -24.67
C ALA A 152 8.19 0.46 -24.26
N ARG A 153 7.69 -0.38 -23.36
CA ARG A 153 6.32 -0.27 -22.83
C ARG A 153 6.10 1.02 -22.02
N VAL A 154 7.08 1.41 -21.22
CA VAL A 154 7.02 2.67 -20.44
C VAL A 154 7.01 3.87 -21.38
N GLU A 155 7.84 3.87 -22.42
CA GLU A 155 7.87 4.92 -23.44
C GLU A 155 6.56 5.02 -24.22
N HIS A 156 5.98 3.88 -24.59
CA HIS A 156 4.76 3.79 -25.40
C HIS A 156 3.50 3.49 -24.54
N ARG A 157 3.49 3.88 -23.27
CA ARG A 157 2.44 3.56 -22.29
C ARG A 157 1.03 3.86 -22.77
N ALA A 158 0.80 5.01 -23.40
CA ALA A 158 -0.53 5.40 -23.88
C ALA A 158 -1.04 4.46 -24.98
N ALA A 159 -0.17 4.07 -25.91
CA ALA A 159 -0.50 3.12 -26.97
C ALA A 159 -0.78 1.73 -26.41
N LEU A 160 0.06 1.26 -25.48
CA LEU A 160 -0.14 -0.02 -24.79
C LEU A 160 -1.47 -0.04 -24.03
N LYS A 161 -1.76 1.01 -23.27
CA LYS A 161 -3.03 1.14 -22.53
C LYS A 161 -4.23 1.01 -23.45
N ALA A 162 -4.22 1.66 -24.60
CA ALA A 162 -5.31 1.58 -25.58
C ALA A 162 -5.55 0.15 -26.09
N GLU A 163 -4.47 -0.59 -26.40
CA GLU A 163 -4.55 -2.00 -26.82
C GLU A 163 -5.10 -2.90 -25.71
N LEU A 164 -4.61 -2.75 -24.47
CA LEU A 164 -5.06 -3.53 -23.33
C LEU A 164 -6.53 -3.26 -23.00
N VAL A 165 -6.93 -1.99 -22.94
CA VAL A 165 -8.34 -1.61 -22.71
C VAL A 165 -9.26 -2.20 -23.76
N ALA A 166 -8.87 -2.18 -25.05
CA ALA A 166 -9.65 -2.79 -26.11
C ALA A 166 -9.80 -4.30 -25.95
N ALA A 167 -8.74 -4.99 -25.51
CA ALA A 167 -8.75 -6.45 -25.27
C ALA A 167 -9.55 -6.84 -24.03
N LEU A 168 -9.54 -6.01 -22.99
CA LEU A 168 -10.19 -6.30 -21.70
C LEU A 168 -11.73 -6.13 -21.71
N ARG A 169 -12.32 -5.54 -22.74
CA ARG A 169 -13.78 -5.26 -22.80
C ARG A 169 -14.68 -6.50 -22.77
N GLY A 170 -14.15 -7.67 -23.11
CA GLY A 170 -14.95 -8.88 -23.34
C GLY A 170 -15.39 -9.63 -22.10
N ARG A 171 -14.87 -9.29 -20.89
CA ARG A 171 -15.16 -10.02 -19.65
C ARG A 171 -15.17 -9.07 -18.45
N PRO A 172 -15.88 -9.45 -17.35
CA PRO A 172 -15.80 -8.72 -16.07
C PRO A 172 -14.42 -8.88 -15.41
N PRO A 173 -14.03 -7.96 -14.50
CA PRO A 173 -12.69 -7.95 -13.89
C PRO A 173 -12.35 -9.22 -13.11
N ALA A 174 -13.32 -9.84 -12.42
CA ALA A 174 -13.10 -11.09 -11.70
C ALA A 174 -12.67 -12.23 -12.62
N ALA A 175 -13.34 -12.41 -13.76
CA ALA A 175 -13.01 -13.46 -14.73
C ALA A 175 -11.63 -13.24 -15.39
N TRP A 176 -11.23 -11.98 -15.59
CA TRP A 176 -9.89 -11.65 -16.05
C TRP A 176 -8.84 -11.92 -14.97
N ALA A 177 -9.13 -11.51 -13.72
CA ALA A 177 -8.22 -11.75 -12.59
C ALA A 177 -7.93 -13.25 -12.40
N ASP A 178 -8.96 -14.09 -12.46
CA ASP A 178 -8.83 -15.55 -12.34
C ASP A 178 -7.97 -16.14 -13.47
N ALA A 179 -8.28 -15.79 -14.72
CA ALA A 179 -7.55 -16.29 -15.89
C ALA A 179 -6.08 -15.85 -15.90
N LEU A 180 -5.80 -14.60 -15.57
CA LEU A 180 -4.45 -14.04 -15.53
C LEU A 180 -3.64 -14.62 -14.36
N THR A 181 -4.24 -14.72 -13.18
CA THR A 181 -3.59 -15.34 -12.01
C THR A 181 -3.24 -16.81 -12.29
N ALA A 182 -4.11 -17.57 -12.94
CA ALA A 182 -3.83 -18.95 -13.35
C ALA A 182 -2.64 -19.06 -14.34
N ALA A 183 -2.41 -18.02 -15.14
CA ALA A 183 -1.26 -17.91 -16.05
C ALA A 183 0.00 -17.29 -15.38
N GLY A 184 -0.03 -17.03 -14.06
CA GLY A 184 1.09 -16.42 -13.34
C GLY A 184 1.28 -14.92 -13.55
N VAL A 185 0.25 -14.23 -14.06
CA VAL A 185 0.21 -12.78 -14.22
C VAL A 185 -0.52 -12.17 -13.02
N PRO A 186 0.12 -11.33 -12.19
CA PRO A 186 -0.55 -10.68 -11.07
C PRO A 186 -1.64 -9.72 -11.56
N ALA A 187 -2.88 -10.04 -11.22
CA ALA A 187 -4.06 -9.27 -11.56
C ALA A 187 -5.10 -9.35 -10.44
N GLY A 188 -5.95 -8.35 -10.33
CA GLY A 188 -7.01 -8.34 -9.32
C GLY A 188 -8.04 -7.25 -9.58
N GLN A 189 -9.21 -7.39 -8.99
CA GLN A 189 -10.22 -6.34 -8.95
C GLN A 189 -10.02 -5.46 -7.72
N VAL A 190 -10.48 -4.21 -7.79
CA VAL A 190 -10.53 -3.35 -6.62
C VAL A 190 -11.68 -3.80 -5.72
N HIS A 191 -11.34 -4.14 -4.48
CA HIS A 191 -12.33 -4.44 -3.44
C HIS A 191 -12.60 -3.21 -2.58
N ASP A 192 -13.82 -3.11 -2.09
CA ASP A 192 -14.11 -2.29 -0.92
C ASP A 192 -13.55 -2.96 0.36
N VAL A 193 -13.66 -2.28 1.50
CA VAL A 193 -13.16 -2.79 2.77
C VAL A 193 -13.82 -4.12 3.16
N ALA A 194 -15.13 -4.28 2.90
CA ALA A 194 -15.86 -5.52 3.20
C ALA A 194 -15.32 -6.68 2.34
N GLY A 195 -15.14 -6.45 1.04
CA GLY A 195 -14.56 -7.40 0.10
C GLY A 195 -13.13 -7.81 0.46
N ALA A 196 -12.30 -6.86 0.95
CA ALA A 196 -10.95 -7.15 1.42
C ALA A 196 -10.93 -8.07 2.64
N PHE A 197 -11.81 -7.83 3.63
CA PHE A 197 -11.98 -8.73 4.78
C PHE A 197 -12.49 -10.12 4.37
N ALA A 198 -13.47 -10.18 3.47
CA ALA A 198 -13.96 -11.45 2.93
C ALA A 198 -12.86 -12.23 2.18
N LEU A 199 -12.03 -11.56 1.40
CA LEU A 199 -10.87 -12.17 0.75
C LEU A 199 -9.89 -12.74 1.78
N ALA A 200 -9.53 -11.96 2.80
CA ALA A 200 -8.62 -12.40 3.86
C ALA A 200 -9.15 -13.66 4.59
N GLN A 201 -10.45 -13.72 4.86
CA GLN A 201 -11.10 -14.92 5.45
C GLN A 201 -11.02 -16.13 4.52
N ARG A 202 -11.32 -15.97 3.23
CA ARG A 202 -11.21 -17.07 2.24
C ARG A 202 -9.78 -17.60 2.12
N LEU A 203 -8.78 -16.72 2.29
CA LEU A 203 -7.36 -17.10 2.29
C LEU A 203 -6.87 -17.68 3.63
N GLY A 204 -7.73 -17.81 4.64
CA GLY A 204 -7.37 -18.35 5.95
C GLY A 204 -6.52 -17.41 6.81
N LEU A 205 -6.52 -16.10 6.53
CA LEU A 205 -5.73 -15.12 7.29
C LEU A 205 -6.35 -14.74 8.64
N ASP A 206 -7.62 -15.08 8.85
CA ASP A 206 -8.37 -14.81 10.10
C ASP A 206 -8.23 -13.34 10.59
N PRO A 207 -8.74 -12.36 9.81
CA PRO A 207 -8.45 -10.94 10.05
C PRO A 207 -9.22 -10.31 11.21
N ILE A 208 -10.14 -11.05 11.83
CA ILE A 208 -11.06 -10.54 12.86
C ILE A 208 -10.88 -11.31 14.16
N VAL A 209 -10.91 -10.60 15.28
CA VAL A 209 -11.05 -11.17 16.61
C VAL A 209 -12.36 -10.69 17.23
N GLU A 210 -13.07 -11.59 17.90
CA GLU A 210 -14.30 -11.29 18.64
C GLU A 210 -14.02 -11.33 20.14
N LEU A 211 -14.41 -10.28 20.83
CA LEU A 211 -14.18 -10.14 22.27
C LEU A 211 -15.53 -9.88 22.98
N PRO A 212 -15.78 -10.57 24.10
CA PRO A 212 -16.94 -10.29 24.92
C PRO A 212 -16.82 -8.89 25.53
N ARG A 213 -17.94 -8.21 25.66
CA ARG A 213 -18.08 -6.94 26.37
C ARG A 213 -18.69 -7.17 27.74
N ASP A 214 -18.44 -6.27 28.67
CA ASP A 214 -18.97 -6.33 30.03
C ASP A 214 -20.52 -6.24 30.08
N ASP A 215 -21.15 -5.77 29.00
CA ASP A 215 -22.62 -5.68 28.89
C ASP A 215 -23.29 -6.95 28.29
N GLY A 216 -22.53 -8.01 28.09
CA GLY A 216 -23.01 -9.26 27.50
C GLY A 216 -23.02 -9.26 25.96
N GLY A 217 -22.60 -8.16 25.31
CA GLY A 217 -22.43 -8.09 23.86
C GLY A 217 -21.05 -8.58 23.41
N THR A 218 -20.82 -8.55 22.10
CA THR A 218 -19.54 -8.87 21.46
C THR A 218 -19.07 -7.70 20.60
N VAL A 219 -17.77 -7.42 20.57
CA VAL A 219 -17.16 -6.48 19.64
C VAL A 219 -16.21 -7.22 18.70
N ARG A 220 -16.26 -6.86 17.43
CA ARG A 220 -15.37 -7.39 16.40
C ARG A 220 -14.28 -6.37 16.10
N LEU A 221 -13.04 -6.77 16.21
CA LEU A 221 -11.88 -5.93 15.99
C LEU A 221 -10.96 -6.54 14.93
N THR A 222 -10.19 -5.70 14.26
CA THR A 222 -9.13 -6.18 13.37
C THR A 222 -8.04 -6.86 14.20
N ARG A 223 -7.67 -8.07 13.78
CA ARG A 223 -6.64 -8.85 14.44
C ARG A 223 -5.24 -8.24 14.22
N ASN A 224 -4.37 -8.36 15.22
CA ASN A 224 -2.95 -8.04 15.05
C ASN A 224 -2.33 -8.90 13.93
N PRO A 225 -1.65 -8.30 12.93
CA PRO A 225 -1.06 -9.06 11.84
C PRO A 225 0.19 -9.86 12.23
N ILE A 226 0.81 -9.55 13.38
CA ILE A 226 2.03 -10.24 13.84
C ILE A 226 1.65 -11.59 14.44
N ARG A 227 2.29 -12.65 13.94
CA ARG A 227 2.14 -14.02 14.42
C ARG A 227 3.48 -14.48 15.03
N LEU A 228 3.52 -14.68 16.33
CA LEU A 228 4.68 -15.23 17.03
C LEU A 228 4.37 -16.66 17.45
N SER A 229 5.23 -17.61 17.11
CA SER A 229 5.01 -19.03 17.38
C SER A 229 5.09 -19.38 18.87
N ALA A 230 5.96 -18.70 19.64
CA ALA A 230 6.15 -18.94 21.05
C ALA A 230 5.32 -17.99 21.96
N THR A 231 5.08 -16.76 21.50
CA THR A 231 4.42 -15.70 22.28
C THR A 231 3.34 -15.02 21.46
N PRO A 232 2.27 -15.73 21.07
CA PRO A 232 1.21 -15.16 20.24
C PRO A 232 0.52 -13.99 20.95
N PRO A 233 0.00 -12.98 20.20
CA PRO A 233 -0.76 -11.88 20.78
C PRO A 233 -1.98 -12.39 21.54
N ALA A 234 -2.19 -11.89 22.76
CA ALA A 234 -3.35 -12.20 23.57
C ALA A 234 -4.37 -11.05 23.54
N TYR A 235 -5.63 -11.38 23.30
CA TYR A 235 -6.76 -10.43 23.31
C TYR A 235 -7.53 -10.62 24.61
N ARG A 236 -7.39 -9.71 25.56
CA ARG A 236 -7.87 -9.89 26.94
C ARG A 236 -9.18 -9.17 27.23
N SER A 237 -9.40 -8.01 26.63
CA SER A 237 -10.57 -7.17 26.92
C SER A 237 -11.03 -6.44 25.67
N ALA A 238 -12.33 -6.20 25.60
CA ALA A 238 -12.91 -5.28 24.63
C ALA A 238 -12.51 -3.83 24.96
N PRO A 239 -12.56 -2.90 23.98
CA PRO A 239 -12.39 -1.48 24.26
C PRO A 239 -13.39 -1.02 25.33
N PRO A 240 -12.98 -0.15 26.25
CA PRO A 240 -13.83 0.37 27.31
C PRO A 240 -14.97 1.22 26.70
N ARG A 241 -16.07 1.32 27.44
CA ARG A 241 -17.14 2.27 27.09
C ARG A 241 -16.69 3.71 27.29
N LEU A 242 -17.23 4.61 26.48
CA LEU A 242 -17.03 6.04 26.70
C LEU A 242 -17.47 6.42 28.12
N GLY A 243 -16.57 7.07 28.88
CA GLY A 243 -16.82 7.49 30.26
C GLY A 243 -16.69 6.38 31.32
N SER A 244 -16.37 5.14 30.96
CA SER A 244 -16.01 4.14 31.96
C SER A 244 -14.59 4.44 32.48
N ALA A 245 -14.48 4.76 33.77
CA ALA A 245 -13.18 4.86 34.43
C ALA A 245 -12.57 3.47 34.54
N HIS A 246 -11.38 3.26 33.97
CA HIS A 246 -10.57 2.12 34.36
C HIS A 246 -10.01 2.36 35.77
N HIS A 247 -10.62 1.74 36.77
CA HIS A 247 -9.94 1.54 38.04
C HIS A 247 -8.91 0.44 37.80
N SER A 248 -7.66 0.86 37.63
CA SER A 248 -6.47 -0.01 37.62
C SER A 248 -6.17 -0.49 39.01
#